data_6c572b147c6d85f01ffc64301bedaa1a
#
_entry.id   6c572b147c6d85f01ffc64301bedaa1a
#
_cell.length_a   1.000
_cell.length_b   1.000
_cell.length_c   1.000
_cell.angle_alpha   90.00
_cell.angle_beta   90.00
_cell.angle_gamma   90.00
#
_symmetry.space_group_name_H-M   'P 1'
#
loop_
_entity.id
_entity.type
_entity.pdbx_description
1 polymer ?
#
loop_
_entity_poly.entity_id
_entity_poly.type
_entity_poly.pdbx_seq_one_letter_code
_entity_poly.pdbx_strand_id
1 'polypeptide(L)'
;WIVRDLFNSAKADEQVKIGLMKGSSDFLFYNILERLLNESFKHLTIIGHEIEIINLKLFGKEAEKIIEKISITRKNIILLDTIFKPQLRLFYKFETEEIEGFAKNMYEYWSNILDMYKKIWDITEDYEEEIEALSKTFDSLQTNRTNEIVKVLTLISSILLPLTLIASLYGMNINLPFQSHPYAFLILTGCMVMVVLGFLYYFKKRKWIK
;
A
#
# COMPACT_ATOMS: atom_id res chain seq x y z
N TRP A 1 -30.10 -7.13 -2.17
CA TRP A 1 -29.75 -7.43 -3.56
C TRP A 1 -29.84 -8.93 -3.81
N ILE A 2 -28.92 -9.73 -3.32
CA ILE A 2 -28.89 -11.19 -3.46
C ILE A 2 -30.17 -11.86 -2.95
N VAL A 3 -30.64 -11.49 -1.77
CA VAL A 3 -31.88 -12.03 -1.18
C VAL A 3 -33.10 -11.69 -2.04
N ARG A 4 -33.14 -10.48 -2.64
CA ARG A 4 -34.20 -10.06 -3.54
C ARG A 4 -34.18 -10.85 -4.85
N ASP A 5 -33.00 -11.12 -5.39
CA ASP A 5 -32.84 -11.91 -6.61
C ASP A 5 -33.20 -13.37 -6.37
N LEU A 6 -32.82 -13.92 -5.22
CA LEU A 6 -33.28 -15.24 -4.76
C LEU A 6 -34.79 -15.32 -4.68
N PHE A 7 -35.42 -14.35 -4.03
CA PHE A 7 -36.88 -14.27 -3.90
C PHE A 7 -37.56 -14.18 -5.26
N ASN A 8 -37.07 -13.35 -6.16
CA ASN A 8 -37.63 -13.19 -7.50
C ASN A 8 -37.48 -14.50 -8.32
N SER A 9 -36.33 -15.17 -8.23
CA SER A 9 -36.10 -16.45 -8.91
C SER A 9 -37.03 -17.56 -8.36
N ALA A 10 -37.18 -17.63 -7.03
CA ALA A 10 -38.10 -18.58 -6.41
C ALA A 10 -39.57 -18.30 -6.70
N LYS A 11 -39.93 -17.03 -6.97
CA LYS A 11 -41.28 -16.65 -7.38
C LYS A 11 -41.56 -16.98 -8.85
N ALA A 12 -40.52 -16.93 -9.69
CA ALA A 12 -40.65 -17.19 -11.12
C ALA A 12 -40.65 -18.68 -11.47
N ASP A 13 -39.98 -19.52 -10.65
CA ASP A 13 -39.78 -20.95 -10.91
C ASP A 13 -40.04 -21.79 -9.65
N GLU A 14 -41.02 -22.68 -9.70
CA GLU A 14 -41.40 -23.59 -8.60
C GLU A 14 -40.31 -24.63 -8.30
N GLN A 15 -39.53 -25.05 -9.30
CA GLN A 15 -38.41 -25.98 -9.08
C GLN A 15 -37.28 -25.30 -8.31
N VAL A 16 -36.99 -24.04 -8.61
CA VAL A 16 -36.03 -23.23 -7.87
C VAL A 16 -36.47 -23.04 -6.41
N LYS A 17 -37.77 -22.76 -6.19
CA LYS A 17 -38.36 -22.65 -4.86
C LYS A 17 -38.21 -23.94 -4.06
N ILE A 18 -38.56 -25.10 -4.64
CA ILE A 18 -38.43 -26.42 -3.99
C ILE A 18 -36.94 -26.71 -3.67
N GLY A 19 -36.04 -26.40 -4.59
CA GLY A 19 -34.59 -26.60 -4.41
C GLY A 19 -34.03 -25.75 -3.29
N LEU A 20 -34.46 -24.49 -3.16
CA LEU A 20 -34.00 -23.57 -2.13
C LEU A 20 -34.50 -23.93 -0.73
N MET A 21 -35.69 -24.49 -0.61
CA MET A 21 -36.30 -24.75 0.69
C MET A 21 -36.07 -26.18 1.20
N LYS A 22 -35.88 -27.18 0.32
CA LYS A 22 -35.79 -28.60 0.67
C LYS A 22 -36.58 -29.01 1.93
N GLY A 23 -37.71 -28.36 2.14
CA GLY A 23 -38.63 -28.60 3.25
C GLY A 23 -38.27 -27.98 4.61
N SER A 24 -37.18 -27.22 4.74
CA SER A 24 -36.83 -26.55 6.00
C SER A 24 -36.37 -25.10 5.84
N SER A 25 -36.63 -24.29 6.86
CA SER A 25 -36.15 -22.91 6.97
C SER A 25 -34.62 -22.83 7.08
N ASP A 26 -34.02 -23.82 7.72
CA ASP A 26 -32.58 -23.91 7.97
C ASP A 26 -31.81 -24.06 6.65
N PHE A 27 -32.37 -24.87 5.74
CA PHE A 27 -31.77 -25.05 4.42
C PHE A 27 -31.89 -23.81 3.55
N LEU A 28 -32.99 -23.06 3.68
CA LEU A 28 -33.13 -21.75 3.03
C LEU A 28 -32.08 -20.75 3.57
N PHE A 29 -31.91 -20.73 4.88
CA PHE A 29 -30.89 -19.87 5.51
C PHE A 29 -29.48 -20.22 5.05
N TYR A 30 -29.14 -21.51 5.00
CA TYR A 30 -27.87 -21.99 4.43
C TYR A 30 -27.67 -21.47 3.00
N ASN A 31 -28.64 -21.64 2.11
CA ASN A 31 -28.54 -21.20 0.72
C ASN A 31 -28.33 -19.68 0.58
N ILE A 32 -28.97 -18.91 1.44
CA ILE A 32 -28.76 -17.45 1.46
C ILE A 32 -27.33 -17.12 1.85
N LEU A 33 -26.82 -17.73 2.94
CA LEU A 33 -25.46 -17.52 3.42
C LEU A 33 -24.41 -17.94 2.39
N GLU A 34 -24.55 -19.13 1.81
CA GLU A 34 -23.64 -19.66 0.79
C GLU A 34 -23.53 -18.70 -0.39
N ARG A 35 -24.65 -18.14 -0.87
CA ARG A 35 -24.63 -17.15 -1.96
C ARG A 35 -24.00 -15.83 -1.55
N LEU A 36 -24.23 -15.35 -0.33
CA LEU A 36 -23.61 -14.14 0.19
C LEU A 36 -22.10 -14.30 0.29
N LEU A 37 -21.62 -15.46 0.77
CA LEU A 37 -20.20 -15.76 0.87
C LEU A 37 -19.55 -15.91 -0.51
N ASN A 38 -20.22 -16.57 -1.46
CA ASN A 38 -19.74 -16.66 -2.84
C ASN A 38 -19.60 -15.29 -3.50
N GLU A 39 -20.50 -14.34 -3.21
CA GLU A 39 -20.36 -12.96 -3.69
C GLU A 39 -19.19 -12.24 -3.01
N SER A 40 -18.96 -12.52 -1.74
CA SER A 40 -17.80 -11.98 -1.01
C SER A 40 -16.47 -12.41 -1.60
N PHE A 41 -16.35 -13.66 -2.08
CA PHE A 41 -15.17 -14.12 -2.82
C PHE A 41 -14.91 -13.32 -4.10
N LYS A 42 -15.96 -12.90 -4.82
CA LYS A 42 -15.78 -12.04 -6.00
C LYS A 42 -15.21 -10.67 -5.62
N HIS A 43 -15.67 -10.10 -4.51
CA HIS A 43 -15.12 -8.83 -4.00
C HIS A 43 -13.66 -8.99 -3.55
N LEU A 44 -13.30 -10.10 -2.92
CA LEU A 44 -11.90 -10.41 -2.59
C LEU A 44 -11.03 -10.52 -3.85
N THR A 45 -11.54 -11.16 -4.90
CA THR A 45 -10.81 -11.23 -6.19
C THR A 45 -10.54 -9.84 -6.78
N ILE A 46 -11.50 -8.92 -6.67
CA ILE A 46 -11.33 -7.52 -7.12
C ILE A 46 -10.24 -6.83 -6.28
N ILE A 47 -10.25 -7.00 -4.96
CA ILE A 47 -9.23 -6.43 -4.07
C ILE A 47 -7.85 -6.99 -4.40
N GLY A 48 -7.72 -8.31 -4.60
CA GLY A 48 -6.45 -8.93 -4.99
C GLY A 48 -5.91 -8.37 -6.31
N HIS A 49 -6.77 -8.15 -7.29
CA HIS A 49 -6.38 -7.50 -8.54
C HIS A 49 -5.94 -6.03 -8.35
N GLU A 50 -6.59 -5.30 -7.45
CA GLU A 50 -6.15 -3.93 -7.11
C GLU A 50 -4.77 -3.92 -6.44
N ILE A 51 -4.48 -4.87 -5.56
CA ILE A 51 -3.16 -5.04 -4.91
C ILE A 51 -2.10 -5.34 -5.97
N GLU A 52 -2.37 -6.24 -6.92
CA GLU A 52 -1.47 -6.55 -8.02
C GLU A 52 -1.17 -5.30 -8.88
N ILE A 53 -2.19 -4.49 -9.22
CA ILE A 53 -2.00 -3.23 -9.96
C ILE A 53 -1.13 -2.26 -9.17
N ILE A 54 -1.32 -2.16 -7.84
CA ILE A 54 -0.49 -1.32 -6.97
C ILE A 54 0.96 -1.80 -7.03
N ASN A 55 1.21 -3.10 -6.87
CA ASN A 55 2.54 -3.69 -6.91
C ASN A 55 3.27 -3.40 -8.24
N LEU A 56 2.60 -3.62 -9.37
CA LEU A 56 3.17 -3.36 -10.71
C LEU A 56 3.52 -1.88 -10.92
N LYS A 57 2.75 -0.96 -10.34
CA LYS A 57 2.93 0.49 -10.53
C LYS A 57 3.77 1.16 -9.46
N LEU A 58 4.16 0.45 -8.41
CA LEU A 58 4.86 0.98 -7.25
C LEU A 58 6.16 1.72 -7.61
N PHE A 59 6.89 1.21 -8.60
CA PHE A 59 8.16 1.78 -9.07
C PHE A 59 8.00 2.85 -10.16
N GLY A 60 6.76 3.20 -10.49
CA GLY A 60 6.43 4.19 -11.52
C GLY A 60 6.59 5.64 -11.07
N LYS A 61 6.19 6.56 -11.96
CA LYS A 61 6.28 8.02 -11.73
C LYS A 61 5.07 8.63 -11.01
N GLU A 62 3.99 7.88 -10.85
CA GLU A 62 2.70 8.37 -10.33
C GLU A 62 2.52 8.09 -8.82
N ALA A 63 3.48 8.50 -8.00
CA ALA A 63 3.53 8.21 -6.57
C ALA A 63 2.25 8.63 -5.80
N GLU A 64 1.69 9.81 -6.08
CA GLU A 64 0.49 10.29 -5.39
C GLU A 64 -0.72 9.39 -5.62
N LYS A 65 -0.93 8.93 -6.85
CA LYS A 65 -2.04 8.02 -7.19
C LYS A 65 -1.87 6.63 -6.57
N ILE A 66 -0.62 6.22 -6.35
CA ILE A 66 -0.34 4.92 -5.73
C ILE A 66 -0.66 4.96 -4.23
N ILE A 67 -0.28 6.03 -3.52
CA ILE A 67 -0.59 6.14 -2.08
C ILE A 67 -2.10 6.22 -1.83
N GLU A 68 -2.83 6.92 -2.68
CA GLU A 68 -4.29 6.96 -2.61
C GLU A 68 -4.89 5.55 -2.79
N LYS A 69 -4.42 4.80 -3.79
CA LYS A 69 -4.87 3.42 -4.01
C LYS A 69 -4.55 2.50 -2.83
N ILE A 70 -3.32 2.55 -2.31
CA ILE A 70 -2.93 1.80 -1.10
C ILE A 70 -3.89 2.10 0.04
N SER A 71 -4.20 3.37 0.28
CA SER A 71 -5.08 3.81 1.36
C SER A 71 -6.51 3.29 1.19
N ILE A 72 -7.07 3.37 -0.02
CA ILE A 72 -8.43 2.90 -0.32
C ILE A 72 -8.50 1.37 -0.20
N THR A 73 -7.55 0.65 -0.80
CA THR A 73 -7.51 -0.82 -0.75
C THR A 73 -7.35 -1.32 0.69
N ARG A 74 -6.46 -0.71 1.47
CA ARG A 74 -6.31 -1.01 2.90
C ARG A 74 -7.60 -0.78 3.68
N LYS A 75 -8.30 0.32 3.43
CA LYS A 75 -9.60 0.60 4.06
C LYS A 75 -10.63 -0.48 3.73
N ASN A 76 -10.68 -0.94 2.49
CA ASN A 76 -11.60 -1.99 2.05
C ASN A 76 -11.28 -3.32 2.74
N ILE A 77 -10.01 -3.68 2.88
CA ILE A 77 -9.56 -4.89 3.59
C ILE A 77 -9.96 -4.83 5.07
N ILE A 78 -9.67 -3.73 5.76
CA ILE A 78 -10.05 -3.53 7.17
C ILE A 78 -11.57 -3.62 7.35
N LEU A 79 -12.34 -3.09 6.40
CA LEU A 79 -13.80 -3.20 6.45
C LEU A 79 -14.26 -4.66 6.37
N LEU A 80 -13.66 -5.47 5.49
CA LEU A 80 -13.95 -6.90 5.40
C LEU A 80 -13.57 -7.63 6.70
N ASP A 81 -12.37 -7.40 7.23
CA ASP A 81 -11.95 -8.01 8.51
C ASP A 81 -12.92 -7.68 9.63
N THR A 82 -13.35 -6.42 9.74
CA THR A 82 -14.32 -5.97 10.73
C THR A 82 -15.67 -6.68 10.62
N ILE A 83 -16.07 -7.08 9.41
CA ILE A 83 -17.34 -7.80 9.15
C ILE A 83 -17.17 -9.30 9.42
N PHE A 84 -16.14 -9.94 8.86
CA PHE A 84 -16.02 -11.39 8.86
C PHE A 84 -15.47 -11.98 10.16
N LYS A 85 -14.53 -11.33 10.80
CA LYS A 85 -13.90 -11.82 12.04
C LYS A 85 -14.86 -12.08 13.21
N PRO A 86 -15.84 -11.20 13.54
CA PRO A 86 -16.84 -11.50 14.55
C PRO A 86 -17.77 -12.65 14.16
N GLN A 87 -18.11 -12.77 12.87
CA GLN A 87 -19.03 -13.77 12.36
C GLN A 87 -18.41 -15.18 12.36
N LEU A 88 -17.09 -15.29 12.18
CA LEU A 88 -16.38 -16.57 12.25
C LEU A 88 -16.65 -17.29 13.57
N ARG A 89 -16.61 -16.55 14.69
CA ARG A 89 -16.92 -17.10 16.02
C ARG A 89 -18.37 -17.60 16.15
N LEU A 90 -19.30 -16.90 15.50
CA LEU A 90 -20.71 -17.31 15.49
C LEU A 90 -20.88 -18.64 14.74
N PHE A 91 -20.32 -18.77 13.54
CA PHE A 91 -20.46 -19.97 12.74
C PHE A 91 -19.69 -21.18 13.30
N TYR A 92 -18.61 -20.94 14.06
CA TYR A 92 -17.97 -21.98 14.84
C TYR A 92 -18.94 -22.60 15.86
N LYS A 93 -19.81 -21.81 16.49
CA LYS A 93 -20.85 -22.32 17.38
C LYS A 93 -21.92 -23.14 16.65
N PHE A 94 -22.31 -22.73 15.44
CA PHE A 94 -23.25 -23.48 14.61
C PHE A 94 -22.73 -24.88 14.23
N GLU A 95 -21.43 -25.02 14.07
CA GLU A 95 -20.79 -26.30 13.78
C GLU A 95 -20.67 -27.17 15.03
N THR A 96 -20.27 -26.61 16.19
CA THR A 96 -19.85 -27.38 17.36
C THR A 96 -20.93 -27.55 18.41
N GLU A 97 -21.94 -26.69 18.44
CA GLU A 97 -22.97 -26.65 19.45
C GLU A 97 -24.36 -26.90 18.84
N GLU A 98 -25.25 -27.57 19.61
CA GLU A 98 -26.67 -27.61 19.26
C GLU A 98 -27.28 -26.23 19.52
N ILE A 99 -27.73 -25.55 18.44
CA ILE A 99 -28.42 -24.28 18.57
C ILE A 99 -29.93 -24.53 18.53
N GLU A 100 -30.61 -24.05 19.58
CA GLU A 100 -32.05 -24.16 19.68
C GLU A 100 -32.75 -23.50 18.47
N GLY A 101 -33.64 -24.26 17.83
CA GLY A 101 -34.36 -23.82 16.62
C GLY A 101 -33.77 -24.28 15.31
N PHE A 102 -32.59 -24.93 15.30
CA PHE A 102 -31.97 -25.50 14.10
C PHE A 102 -31.97 -27.03 14.12
N ALA A 103 -32.15 -27.65 12.96
CA ALA A 103 -32.19 -29.10 12.84
C ALA A 103 -30.80 -29.73 13.01
N LYS A 104 -30.73 -30.86 13.75
CA LYS A 104 -29.49 -31.60 14.05
C LYS A 104 -28.78 -32.17 12.80
N ASN A 105 -29.50 -32.33 11.70
CA ASN A 105 -28.95 -32.88 10.45
C ASN A 105 -28.29 -31.84 9.54
N MET A 106 -28.10 -30.62 10.02
CA MET A 106 -27.49 -29.51 9.27
C MET A 106 -25.97 -29.38 9.48
N TYR A 107 -25.34 -30.29 10.24
CA TYR A 107 -23.92 -30.20 10.58
C TYR A 107 -23.00 -30.00 9.36
N GLU A 108 -23.14 -30.82 8.31
CA GLU A 108 -22.32 -30.73 7.09
C GLU A 108 -22.48 -29.38 6.38
N TYR A 109 -23.67 -28.79 6.43
CA TYR A 109 -23.95 -27.49 5.84
C TYR A 109 -23.30 -26.35 6.63
N TRP A 110 -23.34 -26.41 7.97
CA TRP A 110 -22.69 -25.42 8.82
C TRP A 110 -21.17 -25.52 8.75
N SER A 111 -20.62 -26.74 8.65
CA SER A 111 -19.19 -26.96 8.43
C SER A 111 -18.74 -26.31 7.11
N ASN A 112 -19.50 -26.49 6.01
CA ASN A 112 -19.22 -25.82 4.75
C ASN A 112 -19.23 -24.28 4.87
N ILE A 113 -20.22 -23.71 5.56
CA ILE A 113 -20.28 -22.26 5.80
C ILE A 113 -19.07 -21.79 6.61
N LEU A 114 -18.71 -22.50 7.67
CA LEU A 114 -17.55 -22.18 8.50
C LEU A 114 -16.24 -22.22 7.69
N ASP A 115 -16.07 -23.21 6.83
CA ASP A 115 -14.89 -23.32 5.97
C ASP A 115 -14.81 -22.20 4.95
N MET A 116 -15.94 -21.75 4.40
CA MET A 116 -16.00 -20.57 3.54
C MET A 116 -15.59 -19.31 4.30
N TYR A 117 -16.07 -19.13 5.55
CA TYR A 117 -15.67 -18.00 6.40
C TYR A 117 -14.18 -18.00 6.74
N LYS A 118 -13.62 -19.18 7.11
CA LYS A 118 -12.19 -19.34 7.36
C LYS A 118 -11.38 -18.92 6.13
N LYS A 119 -11.77 -19.42 4.96
CA LYS A 119 -11.08 -19.10 3.71
C LYS A 119 -11.16 -17.61 3.35
N ILE A 120 -12.30 -16.96 3.58
CA ILE A 120 -12.43 -15.49 3.38
C ILE A 120 -11.50 -14.76 4.34
N TRP A 121 -11.45 -15.18 5.61
CA TRP A 121 -10.60 -14.55 6.61
C TRP A 121 -9.13 -14.72 6.29
N ASP A 122 -8.67 -15.93 5.95
CA ASP A 122 -7.28 -16.21 5.56
C ASP A 122 -6.85 -15.32 4.38
N ILE A 123 -7.68 -15.23 3.32
CA ILE A 123 -7.39 -14.37 2.17
C ILE A 123 -7.35 -12.88 2.58
N THR A 124 -8.21 -12.45 3.50
CA THR A 124 -8.25 -11.06 3.96
C THR A 124 -7.00 -10.74 4.77
N GLU A 125 -6.52 -11.65 5.62
CA GLU A 125 -5.28 -11.53 6.39
C GLU A 125 -4.06 -11.46 5.45
N ASP A 126 -3.97 -12.36 4.45
CA ASP A 126 -2.92 -12.33 3.43
C ASP A 126 -2.89 -10.98 2.69
N TYR A 127 -4.04 -10.45 2.31
CA TYR A 127 -4.13 -9.14 1.64
C TYR A 127 -3.76 -7.97 2.56
N GLU A 128 -4.06 -8.06 3.87
CA GLU A 128 -3.64 -7.05 4.84
C GLU A 128 -2.11 -7.02 4.96
N GLU A 129 -1.47 -8.18 5.06
CA GLU A 129 -0.01 -8.28 5.10
C GLU A 129 0.62 -7.75 3.81
N GLU A 130 0.07 -8.10 2.64
CA GLU A 130 0.59 -7.68 1.36
C GLU A 130 0.47 -6.16 1.16
N ILE A 131 -0.68 -5.55 1.46
CA ILE A 131 -0.86 -4.10 1.32
C ILE A 131 0.01 -3.32 2.31
N GLU A 132 0.25 -3.86 3.51
CA GLU A 132 1.17 -3.27 4.48
C GLU A 132 2.62 -3.32 4.00
N ALA A 133 3.06 -4.43 3.41
CA ALA A 133 4.38 -4.57 2.81
C ALA A 133 4.58 -3.60 1.63
N LEU A 134 3.57 -3.44 0.78
CA LEU A 134 3.58 -2.46 -0.32
C LEU A 134 3.66 -1.02 0.20
N SER A 135 2.92 -0.69 1.27
CA SER A 135 3.00 0.62 1.92
C SER A 135 4.41 0.92 2.44
N LYS A 136 5.03 -0.02 3.17
CA LYS A 136 6.41 0.11 3.68
C LYS A 136 7.42 0.26 2.53
N THR A 137 7.24 -0.48 1.45
CA THR A 137 8.09 -0.37 0.25
C THR A 137 7.95 1.01 -0.40
N PHE A 138 6.72 1.52 -0.52
CA PHE A 138 6.45 2.86 -1.02
C PHE A 138 7.15 3.94 -0.18
N ASP A 139 7.03 3.88 1.15
CA ASP A 139 7.68 4.83 2.07
C ASP A 139 9.21 4.79 1.93
N SER A 140 9.79 3.59 1.77
CA SER A 140 11.22 3.42 1.53
C SER A 140 11.66 4.05 0.20
N LEU A 141 10.88 3.89 -0.85
CA LEU A 141 11.15 4.51 -2.16
C LEU A 141 11.08 6.04 -2.09
N GLN A 142 10.10 6.59 -1.38
CA GLN A 142 9.98 8.04 -1.19
C GLN A 142 11.14 8.59 -0.35
N THR A 143 11.53 7.90 0.70
CA THR A 143 12.70 8.25 1.52
C THR A 143 13.97 8.25 0.67
N ASN A 144 14.17 7.24 -0.16
CA ASN A 144 15.33 7.18 -1.06
C ASN A 144 15.34 8.34 -2.07
N ARG A 145 14.19 8.68 -2.67
CA ARG A 145 14.08 9.84 -3.58
C ARG A 145 14.40 11.15 -2.88
N THR A 146 13.88 11.35 -1.67
CA THR A 146 14.18 12.52 -0.85
C THR A 146 15.67 12.59 -0.52
N ASN A 147 16.29 11.49 -0.14
CA ASN A 147 17.72 11.43 0.15
C ASN A 147 18.58 11.75 -1.09
N GLU A 148 18.16 11.32 -2.29
CA GLU A 148 18.83 11.70 -3.54
C GLU A 148 18.76 13.21 -3.80
N ILE A 149 17.60 13.83 -3.59
CA ILE A 149 17.43 15.28 -3.74
C ILE A 149 18.29 16.04 -2.72
N VAL A 150 18.25 15.63 -1.44
CA VAL A 150 19.07 16.22 -0.37
C VAL A 150 20.56 16.08 -0.68
N LYS A 151 20.96 14.93 -1.19
CA LYS A 151 22.35 14.68 -1.62
C LYS A 151 22.80 15.66 -2.71
N VAL A 152 21.98 15.85 -3.76
CA VAL A 152 22.29 16.80 -4.83
C VAL A 152 22.37 18.22 -4.31
N LEU A 153 21.42 18.63 -3.45
CA LEU A 153 21.42 19.95 -2.83
C LEU A 153 22.66 20.17 -1.96
N THR A 154 23.03 19.15 -1.17
CA THR A 154 24.25 19.19 -0.34
C THR A 154 25.52 19.33 -1.18
N LEU A 155 25.61 18.61 -2.30
CA LEU A 155 26.75 18.71 -3.22
C LEU A 155 26.89 20.15 -3.75
N ILE A 156 25.79 20.71 -4.27
CA ILE A 156 25.78 22.09 -4.81
C ILE A 156 26.16 23.09 -3.73
N SER A 157 25.51 23.01 -2.56
CA SER A 157 25.76 23.95 -1.46
C SER A 157 27.19 23.87 -0.94
N SER A 158 27.74 22.66 -0.80
CA SER A 158 29.12 22.44 -0.33
C SER A 158 30.18 23.05 -1.24
N ILE A 159 29.90 23.11 -2.57
CA ILE A 159 30.77 23.73 -3.54
C ILE A 159 30.57 25.24 -3.56
N LEU A 160 29.32 25.73 -3.58
CA LEU A 160 29.01 27.16 -3.72
C LEU A 160 29.35 28.00 -2.48
N LEU A 161 29.14 27.46 -1.26
CA LEU A 161 29.37 28.22 -0.03
C LEU A 161 30.80 28.76 0.13
N PRO A 162 31.87 27.95 -0.02
CA PRO A 162 33.22 28.46 0.08
C PRO A 162 33.57 29.42 -1.07
N LEU A 163 33.04 29.17 -2.28
CA LEU A 163 33.25 30.09 -3.41
C LEU A 163 32.62 31.46 -3.17
N THR A 164 31.36 31.45 -2.67
CA THR A 164 30.63 32.68 -2.33
C THR A 164 31.34 33.44 -1.21
N LEU A 165 31.85 32.72 -0.18
CA LEU A 165 32.63 33.38 0.89
C LEU A 165 33.88 34.07 0.36
N ILE A 166 34.67 33.39 -0.48
CA ILE A 166 35.87 33.94 -1.09
C ILE A 166 35.52 35.17 -1.95
N ALA A 167 34.51 35.04 -2.82
CA ALA A 167 34.08 36.13 -3.69
C ALA A 167 33.56 37.35 -2.89
N SER A 168 32.81 37.07 -1.80
CA SER A 168 32.27 38.13 -0.92
C SER A 168 33.37 38.85 -0.16
N LEU A 169 34.37 38.17 0.37
CA LEU A 169 35.51 38.79 1.06
C LEU A 169 36.27 39.72 0.12
N TYR A 170 36.60 39.26 -1.09
CA TYR A 170 37.32 40.08 -2.09
C TYR A 170 36.46 41.12 -2.78
N GLY A 171 35.13 41.04 -2.66
CA GLY A 171 34.19 42.09 -3.07
C GLY A 171 33.99 43.24 -2.07
N MET A 172 34.57 43.13 -0.86
CA MET A 172 34.49 44.19 0.15
C MET A 172 35.38 45.37 -0.20
N ASN A 173 34.91 46.59 0.13
CA ASN A 173 35.68 47.85 -0.04
C ASN A 173 36.67 48.09 1.12
N ILE A 174 37.48 47.06 1.45
CA ILE A 174 38.54 47.12 2.47
C ILE A 174 39.87 46.70 1.85
N ASN A 175 40.99 47.20 2.37
CA ASN A 175 42.30 46.78 1.88
C ASN A 175 42.61 45.38 2.28
N LEU A 176 42.56 44.46 1.33
CA LEU A 176 42.86 43.03 1.53
C LEU A 176 44.30 42.72 1.08
N PRO A 177 44.94 41.71 1.70
CA PRO A 177 46.24 41.22 1.24
C PRO A 177 46.20 40.83 -0.23
N PHE A 178 47.22 41.18 -1.01
CA PHE A 178 47.36 40.91 -2.43
C PHE A 178 46.39 41.64 -3.37
N GLN A 179 45.47 42.51 -2.89
CA GLN A 179 44.50 43.22 -3.72
C GLN A 179 45.15 44.07 -4.83
N SER A 180 46.31 44.68 -4.56
CA SER A 180 47.04 45.51 -5.52
C SER A 180 47.97 44.71 -6.44
N HIS A 181 47.99 43.38 -6.36
CA HIS A 181 48.89 42.59 -7.18
C HIS A 181 48.36 42.44 -8.59
N PRO A 182 49.17 42.58 -9.67
CA PRO A 182 48.69 42.56 -11.06
C PRO A 182 48.04 41.20 -11.46
N TYR A 183 48.36 40.13 -10.75
CA TYR A 183 47.78 38.79 -10.98
C TYR A 183 46.77 38.37 -9.91
N ALA A 184 46.29 39.30 -9.09
CA ALA A 184 45.35 39.01 -7.97
C ALA A 184 44.11 38.24 -8.46
N PHE A 185 43.52 38.67 -9.56
CA PHE A 185 42.35 38.01 -10.15
C PHE A 185 42.62 36.58 -10.58
N LEU A 186 43.77 36.34 -11.25
CA LEU A 186 44.18 35.04 -11.73
C LEU A 186 44.45 34.06 -10.57
N ILE A 187 45.09 34.51 -9.50
CA ILE A 187 45.37 33.75 -8.29
C ILE A 187 44.08 33.37 -7.61
N LEU A 188 43.15 34.31 -7.44
CA LEU A 188 41.86 34.09 -6.81
C LEU A 188 41.02 33.08 -7.57
N THR A 189 40.90 33.26 -8.89
CA THR A 189 40.17 32.34 -9.76
C THR A 189 40.81 30.93 -9.73
N GLY A 190 42.13 30.85 -9.74
CA GLY A 190 42.86 29.58 -9.62
C GLY A 190 42.58 28.86 -8.30
N CYS A 191 42.56 29.60 -7.16
CA CYS A 191 42.16 29.04 -5.87
C CYS A 191 40.72 28.51 -5.87
N MET A 192 39.78 29.29 -6.44
CA MET A 192 38.37 28.84 -6.56
C MET A 192 38.25 27.56 -7.37
N VAL A 193 38.93 27.46 -8.53
CA VAL A 193 38.96 26.25 -9.35
C VAL A 193 39.54 25.06 -8.59
N MET A 194 40.61 25.26 -7.83
CA MET A 194 41.20 24.20 -6.98
C MET A 194 40.21 23.72 -5.91
N VAL A 195 39.48 24.62 -5.28
CA VAL A 195 38.42 24.24 -4.32
C VAL A 195 37.34 23.39 -4.97
N VAL A 196 36.84 23.79 -6.15
CA VAL A 196 35.84 23.01 -6.92
C VAL A 196 36.37 21.63 -7.24
N LEU A 197 37.57 21.54 -7.80
CA LEU A 197 38.18 20.26 -8.17
C LEU A 197 38.42 19.36 -6.95
N GLY A 198 38.83 19.93 -5.83
CA GLY A 198 38.99 19.23 -4.56
C GLY A 198 37.69 18.61 -4.05
N PHE A 199 36.58 19.39 -4.06
CA PHE A 199 35.26 18.86 -3.68
C PHE A 199 34.76 17.79 -4.67
N LEU A 200 34.90 17.99 -5.97
CA LEU A 200 34.52 17.00 -6.97
C LEU A 200 35.30 15.69 -6.78
N TYR A 201 36.61 15.78 -6.55
CA TYR A 201 37.44 14.60 -6.26
C TYR A 201 36.99 13.88 -4.97
N TYR A 202 36.74 14.63 -3.90
CA TYR A 202 36.26 14.10 -2.64
C TYR A 202 34.92 13.37 -2.80
N PHE A 203 33.95 13.99 -3.46
CA PHE A 203 32.62 13.39 -3.66
C PHE A 203 32.67 12.17 -4.60
N LYS A 204 33.55 12.20 -5.63
CA LYS A 204 33.79 11.04 -6.50
C LYS A 204 34.38 9.87 -5.71
N LYS A 205 35.36 10.13 -4.84
CA LYS A 205 35.97 9.10 -3.96
C LYS A 205 34.93 8.51 -2.99
N ARG A 206 34.00 9.29 -2.51
CA ARG A 206 32.89 8.86 -1.66
C ARG A 206 31.72 8.20 -2.43
N LYS A 207 31.83 8.05 -3.74
CA LYS A 207 30.77 7.51 -4.62
C LYS A 207 29.45 8.29 -4.55
N TRP A 208 29.52 9.58 -4.21
CA TRP A 208 28.35 10.47 -4.23
C TRP A 208 28.03 10.96 -5.65
N ILE A 209 29.02 11.00 -6.51
CA ILE A 209 28.92 11.27 -7.96
C ILE A 209 29.40 10.02 -8.68
N LYS A 210 28.65 9.57 -9.68
CA LYS A 210 29.05 8.49 -10.60
C LYS A 210 30.09 8.96 -11.59
#